data_5e736c39e2eaacc78e25bca831d688b1
#
_entry.id   5e736c39e2eaacc78e25bca831d688b1
#
_cell.length_a   1.000
_cell.length_b   1.000
_cell.length_c   1.000
_cell.angle_alpha   90.00
_cell.angle_beta   90.00
_cell.angle_gamma   90.00
#
_symmetry.space_group_name_H-M   'P 1'
#
loop_
_entity.id
_entity.type
_entity.pdbx_description
1 polymer ?
#
loop_
_entity_poly.entity_id
_entity_poly.type
_entity_poly.pdbx_seq_one_letter_code
_entity_poly.pdbx_strand_id
1 'polypeptide(L)'
;IIPVETLDYFHAQVSELYFHQQLKRLFIGSFERGLFVYDTNTQEIIRPDADLSDVNIARISPLNETELLIATEGMGVYKVDVNTCKLEHYIVANYQSYNEMNGNNINDVFVDEEKRIWLANYPTGITIMDNRYENYHWMKHSMGNHQSLINDQVHAVIEDEDGDLWFGTSNGISLYQSKTGKWHSFLSSFDQQIKDKNHIFITLCEVSPGIIWAGGFTSGIYKINKNTLSVEYFSPYLLSHVNMRPDKYIRDIVKDSRGYIWSGGYYNLKCFNLATN
;
A
#
# COMPACT_ATOMS: atom_id res chain seq x y z
N ILE A 1 -19.09 10.00 -10.44
CA ILE A 1 -19.19 8.65 -11.06
C ILE A 1 -18.45 8.77 -12.37
N ILE A 2 -17.28 8.13 -12.47
CA ILE A 2 -16.59 7.99 -13.77
C ILE A 2 -17.45 6.98 -14.55
N PRO A 3 -17.90 7.28 -15.78
CA PRO A 3 -18.65 6.32 -16.56
C PRO A 3 -17.83 5.05 -16.75
N VAL A 4 -18.42 3.90 -16.42
CA VAL A 4 -17.78 2.57 -16.53
C VAL A 4 -17.31 2.29 -17.97
N GLU A 5 -17.94 2.90 -18.96
CA GLU A 5 -17.62 2.79 -20.39
C GLU A 5 -16.20 3.27 -20.75
N THR A 6 -15.63 4.21 -19.96
CA THR A 6 -14.22 4.65 -20.16
C THR A 6 -13.21 3.65 -19.59
N LEU A 7 -13.63 2.76 -18.70
CA LEU A 7 -12.79 1.73 -18.07
C LEU A 7 -12.78 0.42 -18.84
N ASP A 8 -13.70 0.20 -19.79
CA ASP A 8 -13.73 -1.02 -20.64
C ASP A 8 -12.49 -1.15 -21.55
N TYR A 9 -11.78 -0.06 -21.80
CA TYR A 9 -10.47 -0.09 -22.47
C TYR A 9 -9.31 -0.50 -21.56
N PHE A 10 -9.54 -0.56 -20.23
CA PHE A 10 -8.56 -0.98 -19.25
C PHE A 10 -8.60 -2.50 -19.08
N HIS A 11 -8.08 -3.25 -20.04
CA HIS A 11 -7.82 -4.69 -19.88
C HIS A 11 -6.61 -4.96 -18.97
N ALA A 12 -6.25 -4.02 -18.10
CA ALA A 12 -5.16 -4.15 -17.14
C ALA A 12 -5.73 -4.43 -15.75
N GLN A 13 -5.14 -5.39 -15.06
CA GLN A 13 -5.42 -5.62 -13.65
C GLN A 13 -4.81 -4.48 -12.84
N VAL A 14 -5.65 -3.66 -12.21
CA VAL A 14 -5.22 -2.53 -11.37
C VAL A 14 -4.59 -3.09 -10.09
N SER A 15 -3.42 -2.60 -9.76
CA SER A 15 -2.68 -2.95 -8.53
C SER A 15 -2.69 -1.82 -7.50
N GLU A 16 -2.68 -0.55 -7.95
CA GLU A 16 -2.56 0.62 -7.07
C GLU A 16 -3.25 1.83 -7.66
N LEU A 17 -3.74 2.74 -6.79
CA LEU A 17 -4.40 3.99 -7.17
C LEU A 17 -3.87 5.16 -6.32
N TYR A 18 -3.51 6.26 -6.97
CA TYR A 18 -3.18 7.52 -6.29
C TYR A 18 -3.86 8.70 -6.99
N PHE A 19 -4.61 9.50 -6.24
CA PHE A 19 -5.27 10.69 -6.78
C PHE A 19 -4.56 11.98 -6.38
N HIS A 20 -3.99 12.68 -7.35
CA HIS A 20 -3.36 13.99 -7.15
C HIS A 20 -4.40 15.10 -7.19
N GLN A 21 -4.73 15.66 -6.03
CA GLN A 21 -5.87 16.56 -5.85
C GLN A 21 -5.77 17.88 -6.64
N GLN A 22 -4.60 18.52 -6.66
CA GLN A 22 -4.43 19.82 -7.32
C GLN A 22 -4.55 19.70 -8.84
N LEU A 23 -3.91 18.70 -9.44
CA LEU A 23 -3.94 18.48 -10.88
C LEU A 23 -5.19 17.73 -11.37
N LYS A 24 -6.00 17.18 -10.45
CA LYS A 24 -7.14 16.32 -10.78
C LYS A 24 -6.75 15.12 -11.64
N ARG A 25 -5.59 14.52 -11.36
CA ARG A 25 -5.03 13.36 -12.05
C ARG A 25 -5.07 12.13 -11.16
N LEU A 26 -5.55 11.02 -11.72
CA LEU A 26 -5.52 9.69 -11.10
C LEU A 26 -4.36 8.91 -11.69
N PHE A 27 -3.37 8.59 -10.88
CA PHE A 27 -2.29 7.68 -11.22
C PHE A 27 -2.73 6.25 -10.92
N ILE A 28 -2.57 5.36 -11.89
CA ILE A 28 -3.10 4.00 -11.86
C ILE A 28 -1.94 3.04 -12.12
N GLY A 29 -1.56 2.29 -11.12
CA GLY A 29 -0.62 1.19 -11.24
C GLY A 29 -1.33 -0.08 -11.70
N SER A 30 -0.64 -0.90 -12.50
CA SER A 30 -1.20 -2.14 -13.01
C SER A 30 -0.22 -3.30 -12.94
N PHE A 31 -0.79 -4.52 -13.01
CA PHE A 31 -0.03 -5.74 -13.23
C PHE A 31 0.36 -5.85 -14.71
N GLU A 32 1.65 -6.09 -14.98
CA GLU A 32 2.21 -6.35 -16.33
C GLU A 32 1.97 -5.25 -17.37
N ARG A 33 1.46 -4.07 -16.99
CA ARG A 33 1.21 -2.96 -17.92
C ARG A 33 1.68 -1.60 -17.43
N GLY A 34 2.36 -1.56 -16.28
CA GLY A 34 3.00 -0.38 -15.75
C GLY A 34 2.04 0.70 -15.26
N LEU A 35 2.45 1.96 -15.43
CA LEU A 35 1.76 3.13 -14.92
C LEU A 35 0.90 3.80 -15.98
N PHE A 36 -0.31 4.22 -15.59
CA PHE A 36 -1.20 5.08 -16.39
C PHE A 36 -1.59 6.30 -15.57
N VAL A 37 -1.91 7.39 -16.25
CA VAL A 37 -2.42 8.62 -15.64
C VAL A 37 -3.71 9.02 -16.33
N TYR A 38 -4.80 9.11 -15.58
CA TYR A 38 -6.09 9.61 -16.06
C TYR A 38 -6.27 11.05 -15.60
N ASP A 39 -6.35 11.98 -16.54
CA ASP A 39 -6.67 13.38 -16.26
C ASP A 39 -8.18 13.55 -16.23
N THR A 40 -8.74 13.88 -15.06
CA THR A 40 -10.19 13.98 -14.87
C THR A 40 -10.79 15.24 -15.49
N ASN A 41 -9.96 16.24 -15.86
CA ASN A 41 -10.43 17.46 -16.52
C ASN A 41 -10.59 17.26 -18.02
N THR A 42 -9.58 16.61 -18.66
CA THR A 42 -9.62 16.33 -20.10
C THR A 42 -10.27 15.00 -20.44
N GLN A 43 -10.43 14.11 -19.45
CA GLN A 43 -10.89 12.74 -19.60
C GLN A 43 -9.96 11.87 -20.47
N GLU A 44 -8.69 12.24 -20.56
CA GLU A 44 -7.68 11.52 -21.33
C GLU A 44 -6.83 10.62 -20.46
N ILE A 45 -6.35 9.52 -21.05
CA ILE A 45 -5.37 8.63 -20.44
C ILE A 45 -4.01 8.93 -21.04
N ILE A 46 -3.09 9.31 -20.17
CA ILE A 46 -1.68 9.55 -20.49
C ILE A 46 -0.89 8.30 -20.09
N ARG A 47 -0.04 7.81 -20.97
CA ARG A 47 0.96 6.80 -20.64
C ARG A 47 2.29 7.50 -20.38
N PRO A 48 2.79 7.48 -19.15
CA PRO A 48 4.18 7.81 -18.88
C PRO A 48 5.10 6.84 -19.63
N ASP A 49 6.33 7.22 -19.81
CA ASP A 49 7.32 6.63 -20.71
C ASP A 49 7.40 5.08 -20.70
N ALA A 50 7.87 4.50 -21.81
CA ALA A 50 7.81 3.08 -22.14
C ALA A 50 8.56 2.13 -21.18
N ASP A 51 9.44 2.64 -20.33
CA ASP A 51 10.30 1.83 -19.47
C ASP A 51 9.56 1.01 -18.40
N LEU A 52 8.29 1.33 -18.12
CA LEU A 52 7.43 0.58 -17.20
C LEU A 52 6.32 -0.22 -17.89
N SER A 53 6.33 -0.39 -19.21
CA SER A 53 5.22 -0.98 -19.97
C SER A 53 4.89 -2.43 -19.59
N ASP A 54 5.85 -3.18 -19.05
CA ASP A 54 5.70 -4.59 -18.68
C ASP A 54 6.08 -4.84 -17.21
N VAL A 55 5.99 -3.80 -16.38
CA VAL A 55 6.41 -3.83 -14.98
C VAL A 55 5.18 -3.82 -14.07
N ASN A 56 5.22 -4.65 -13.03
CA ASN A 56 4.22 -4.63 -11.97
C ASN A 56 4.45 -3.42 -11.06
N ILE A 57 3.46 -2.54 -10.99
CA ILE A 57 3.46 -1.44 -10.04
C ILE A 57 2.88 -1.94 -8.71
N ALA A 58 3.68 -1.89 -7.68
CA ALA A 58 3.28 -2.33 -6.34
C ALA A 58 2.67 -1.19 -5.52
N ARG A 59 3.27 0.02 -5.59
CA ARG A 59 2.80 1.18 -4.82
C ARG A 59 3.09 2.50 -5.52
N ILE A 60 2.21 3.49 -5.29
CA ILE A 60 2.38 4.89 -5.67
C ILE A 60 2.28 5.75 -4.42
N SER A 61 3.35 6.48 -4.08
CA SER A 61 3.43 7.29 -2.85
C SER A 61 3.97 8.69 -3.13
N PRO A 62 3.43 9.76 -2.52
CA PRO A 62 3.97 11.09 -2.71
C PRO A 62 5.36 11.24 -2.07
N LEU A 63 6.32 11.75 -2.84
CA LEU A 63 7.62 12.19 -2.33
C LEU A 63 7.57 13.65 -1.88
N ASN A 64 6.93 14.48 -2.70
CA ASN A 64 6.69 15.89 -2.45
C ASN A 64 5.49 16.37 -3.31
N GLU A 65 5.28 17.70 -3.39
CA GLU A 65 4.15 18.29 -4.13
C GLU A 65 4.19 18.04 -5.65
N THR A 66 5.36 17.76 -6.22
CA THR A 66 5.56 17.61 -7.67
C THR A 66 6.05 16.24 -8.09
N GLU A 67 6.37 15.37 -7.16
CA GLU A 67 6.98 14.07 -7.45
C GLU A 67 6.32 12.94 -6.65
N LEU A 68 6.08 11.81 -7.32
CA LEU A 68 5.62 10.56 -6.70
C LEU A 68 6.71 9.49 -6.83
N LEU A 69 6.78 8.62 -5.84
CA LEU A 69 7.56 7.37 -5.88
C LEU A 69 6.67 6.25 -6.40
N ILE A 70 7.24 5.45 -7.30
CA ILE A 70 6.61 4.29 -7.91
C ILE A 70 7.41 3.06 -7.53
N ALA A 71 6.90 2.27 -6.59
CA ALA A 71 7.51 1.00 -6.22
C ALA A 71 7.14 -0.08 -7.23
N THR A 72 8.11 -0.92 -7.59
CA THR A 72 7.94 -1.96 -8.60
C THR A 72 8.37 -3.33 -8.10
N GLU A 73 7.76 -4.38 -8.63
CA GLU A 73 8.20 -5.76 -8.42
C GLU A 73 9.38 -6.07 -9.36
N GLY A 74 10.59 -5.89 -8.85
CA GLY A 74 11.83 -6.32 -9.53
C GLY A 74 12.68 -5.21 -10.16
N MET A 75 12.17 -3.98 -10.31
CA MET A 75 12.90 -2.87 -10.95
C MET A 75 13.28 -1.75 -9.96
N GLY A 76 13.04 -1.94 -8.64
CA GLY A 76 13.31 -0.94 -7.62
C GLY A 76 12.24 0.14 -7.56
N VAL A 77 12.63 1.39 -7.31
CA VAL A 77 11.74 2.54 -7.20
C VAL A 77 12.04 3.56 -8.27
N TYR A 78 11.00 3.98 -8.98
CA TYR A 78 11.04 5.10 -9.91
C TYR A 78 10.47 6.35 -9.26
N LYS A 79 10.85 7.50 -9.82
CA LYS A 79 10.26 8.78 -9.52
C LYS A 79 9.52 9.31 -10.74
N VAL A 80 8.31 9.84 -10.56
CA VAL A 80 7.52 10.48 -11.61
C VAL A 80 7.21 11.92 -11.25
N ASP A 81 7.46 12.85 -12.17
CA ASP A 81 6.99 14.23 -12.07
C ASP A 81 5.50 14.30 -12.41
N VAL A 82 4.67 14.82 -11.50
CA VAL A 82 3.20 14.81 -11.65
C VAL A 82 2.69 15.74 -12.75
N ASN A 83 3.49 16.76 -13.15
CA ASN A 83 3.12 17.72 -14.20
C ASN A 83 3.43 17.17 -15.59
N THR A 84 4.65 16.66 -15.77
CA THR A 84 5.17 16.21 -17.06
C THR A 84 4.96 14.73 -17.32
N CYS A 85 4.64 13.95 -16.29
CA CYS A 85 4.58 12.49 -16.30
C CYS A 85 5.91 11.82 -16.70
N LYS A 86 7.04 12.53 -16.57
CA LYS A 86 8.37 11.98 -16.86
C LYS A 86 8.79 11.06 -15.72
N LEU A 87 9.29 9.88 -16.10
CA LEU A 87 9.82 8.86 -15.18
C LEU A 87 11.33 8.87 -15.17
N GLU A 88 11.91 8.58 -14.01
CA GLU A 88 13.34 8.29 -13.86
C GLU A 88 13.58 7.21 -12.81
N HIS A 89 14.60 6.40 -12.99
CA HIS A 89 15.07 5.49 -11.94
C HIS A 89 15.55 6.31 -10.75
N TYR A 90 15.09 5.94 -9.54
CA TYR A 90 15.43 6.70 -8.34
C TYR A 90 16.19 5.87 -7.32
N ILE A 91 15.74 4.67 -7.00
CA ILE A 91 16.38 3.77 -6.03
C ILE A 91 16.48 2.38 -6.65
N VAL A 92 17.72 1.88 -6.78
CA VAL A 92 18.03 0.55 -7.32
C VAL A 92 19.02 -0.14 -6.39
N ALA A 93 18.84 -1.43 -6.15
CA ALA A 93 19.76 -2.20 -5.32
C ALA A 93 21.14 -2.29 -5.96
N ASN A 94 22.17 -2.00 -5.16
CA ASN A 94 23.55 -2.24 -5.53
C ASN A 94 24.07 -3.46 -4.77
N TYR A 95 24.13 -4.59 -5.44
CA TYR A 95 24.55 -5.88 -4.81
C TYR A 95 26.02 -5.93 -4.41
N GLN A 96 26.80 -4.88 -4.64
CA GLN A 96 28.21 -4.81 -4.25
C GLN A 96 28.45 -4.14 -2.90
N SER A 97 27.42 -3.55 -2.29
CA SER A 97 27.54 -2.86 -1.00
C SER A 97 26.71 -3.55 0.10
N TYR A 98 27.33 -3.79 1.25
CA TYR A 98 26.68 -4.42 2.42
C TYR A 98 25.65 -3.52 3.12
N ASN A 99 25.64 -2.24 2.81
CA ASN A 99 24.79 -1.21 3.48
C ASN A 99 23.68 -0.67 2.58
N GLU A 100 23.45 -1.29 1.43
CA GLU A 100 22.44 -0.82 0.46
C GLU A 100 21.19 -1.70 0.43
N MET A 101 20.18 -1.24 -0.31
CA MET A 101 18.92 -1.94 -0.51
C MET A 101 19.16 -3.39 -0.97
N ASN A 102 18.50 -4.34 -0.32
CA ASN A 102 18.78 -5.78 -0.47
C ASN A 102 17.94 -6.46 -1.56
N GLY A 103 17.55 -5.71 -2.59
CA GLY A 103 16.80 -6.23 -3.73
C GLY A 103 15.90 -5.17 -4.37
N ASN A 104 15.54 -5.41 -5.61
CA ASN A 104 14.71 -4.51 -6.42
C ASN A 104 13.21 -4.85 -6.38
N ASN A 105 12.82 -5.87 -5.61
CA ASN A 105 11.41 -6.23 -5.45
C ASN A 105 10.81 -5.44 -4.27
N ILE A 106 10.12 -4.35 -4.59
CA ILE A 106 9.58 -3.41 -3.60
C ILE A 106 8.06 -3.50 -3.61
N ASN A 107 7.51 -4.06 -2.55
CA ASN A 107 6.06 -4.22 -2.40
C ASN A 107 5.35 -2.95 -1.96
N ASP A 108 6.05 -2.07 -1.22
CA ASP A 108 5.49 -0.81 -0.77
C ASP A 108 6.57 0.24 -0.55
N VAL A 109 6.21 1.51 -0.71
CA VAL A 109 7.06 2.68 -0.44
C VAL A 109 6.26 3.76 0.28
N PHE A 110 6.89 4.37 1.28
CA PHE A 110 6.28 5.41 2.09
C PHE A 110 7.32 6.48 2.45
N VAL A 111 6.88 7.74 2.51
CA VAL A 111 7.73 8.88 2.93
C VAL A 111 7.14 9.47 4.20
N ASP A 112 7.91 9.43 5.29
CA ASP A 112 7.45 9.93 6.59
C ASP A 112 7.60 11.45 6.71
N GLU A 113 7.12 12.02 7.83
CA GLU A 113 7.18 13.47 8.11
C GLU A 113 8.63 14.01 8.15
N GLU A 114 9.59 13.16 8.50
CA GLU A 114 11.02 13.51 8.54
C GLU A 114 11.70 13.37 7.16
N LYS A 115 10.92 13.07 6.11
CA LYS A 115 11.40 12.84 4.73
C LYS A 115 12.29 11.62 4.57
N ARG A 116 12.20 10.65 5.47
CA ARG A 116 12.81 9.34 5.28
C ARG A 116 11.93 8.51 4.34
N ILE A 117 12.56 7.74 3.48
CA ILE A 117 11.87 6.83 2.56
C ILE A 117 11.93 5.43 3.16
N TRP A 118 10.78 4.82 3.36
CA TRP A 118 10.61 3.47 3.86
C TRP A 118 10.24 2.55 2.70
N LEU A 119 10.96 1.45 2.54
CA LEU A 119 10.77 0.48 1.48
C LEU A 119 10.47 -0.90 2.07
N ALA A 120 9.35 -1.49 1.66
CA ALA A 120 9.01 -2.87 1.98
C ALA A 120 9.67 -3.79 0.94
N ASN A 121 10.82 -4.36 1.30
CA ASN A 121 11.60 -5.24 0.43
C ASN A 121 11.14 -6.70 0.54
N TYR A 122 10.71 -7.29 -0.55
CA TYR A 122 10.35 -8.70 -0.58
C TYR A 122 11.54 -9.56 -1.06
N PRO A 123 11.90 -10.65 -0.36
CA PRO A 123 11.39 -11.14 0.94
C PRO A 123 12.20 -10.67 2.15
N THR A 124 12.95 -9.57 2.06
CA THR A 124 14.09 -9.27 2.93
C THR A 124 13.83 -8.25 4.04
N GLY A 125 12.58 -7.81 4.23
CA GLY A 125 12.20 -6.91 5.33
C GLY A 125 12.05 -5.46 4.90
N ILE A 126 12.57 -4.50 5.67
CA ILE A 126 12.37 -3.07 5.45
C ILE A 126 13.72 -2.37 5.29
N THR A 127 13.81 -1.48 4.30
CA THR A 127 14.91 -0.53 4.14
C THR A 127 14.43 0.88 4.46
N ILE A 128 15.19 1.62 5.27
CA ILE A 128 14.93 3.03 5.56
C ILE A 128 16.07 3.84 4.97
N MET A 129 15.72 4.81 4.13
CA MET A 129 16.66 5.78 3.58
C MET A 129 16.47 7.11 4.28
N ASP A 130 17.50 7.56 5.01
CA ASP A 130 17.56 8.89 5.62
C ASP A 130 18.63 9.71 4.92
N ASN A 131 18.20 10.66 4.09
CA ASN A 131 19.14 11.52 3.34
C ASN A 131 19.98 12.45 4.24
N ARG A 132 19.65 12.56 5.53
CA ARG A 132 20.42 13.35 6.51
C ARG A 132 21.63 12.60 7.04
N TYR A 133 21.56 11.27 7.00
CA TYR A 133 22.62 10.38 7.42
C TYR A 133 22.80 9.36 6.29
N GLU A 134 23.91 9.23 5.68
CA GLU A 134 24.19 8.28 4.59
C GLU A 134 24.04 6.77 5.01
N ASN A 135 23.19 6.49 5.99
CA ASN A 135 23.01 5.19 6.62
C ASN A 135 21.59 4.68 6.44
N TYR A 136 21.47 3.45 5.94
CA TYR A 136 20.23 2.68 5.93
C TYR A 136 20.07 1.91 7.25
N HIS A 137 18.86 1.89 7.83
CA HIS A 137 18.53 1.10 9.01
C HIS A 137 17.63 -0.07 8.63
N TRP A 138 18.01 -1.25 9.03
CA TRP A 138 17.27 -2.47 8.73
C TRP A 138 16.43 -2.92 9.90
N MET A 139 15.09 -2.97 9.72
CA MET A 139 14.15 -3.53 10.70
C MET A 139 13.78 -4.95 10.26
N LYS A 140 14.02 -5.93 11.13
CA LYS A 140 13.83 -7.36 10.84
C LYS A 140 12.97 -8.03 11.90
N HIS A 141 12.37 -9.17 11.51
CA HIS A 141 11.84 -10.12 12.47
C HIS A 141 12.96 -10.71 13.32
N SER A 142 12.72 -10.80 14.63
CA SER A 142 13.65 -11.46 15.55
C SER A 142 12.91 -12.58 16.27
N MET A 143 13.31 -13.83 15.99
CA MET A 143 12.66 -15.01 16.56
C MET A 143 12.68 -14.96 18.10
N GLY A 144 11.51 -15.14 18.72
CA GLY A 144 11.35 -15.06 20.18
C GLY A 144 11.30 -13.64 20.75
N ASN A 145 11.48 -12.60 19.95
CA ASN A 145 11.36 -11.22 20.36
C ASN A 145 10.03 -10.61 19.87
N HIS A 146 9.05 -10.45 20.76
CA HIS A 146 7.76 -9.83 20.44
C HIS A 146 7.86 -8.30 20.24
N GLN A 147 9.00 -7.69 20.50
CA GLN A 147 9.30 -6.28 20.23
C GLN A 147 10.10 -6.14 18.93
N SER A 148 9.63 -6.78 17.88
CA SER A 148 10.19 -6.72 16.52
C SER A 148 9.09 -6.91 15.49
N LEU A 149 9.42 -6.71 14.22
CA LEU A 149 8.54 -7.00 13.09
C LEU A 149 8.04 -8.47 13.19
N ILE A 150 6.75 -8.70 12.93
CA ILE A 150 6.16 -10.05 13.06
C ILE A 150 6.64 -11.02 11.96
N ASN A 151 6.99 -10.48 10.79
CA ASN A 151 7.48 -11.27 9.65
C ASN A 151 8.26 -10.37 8.67
N ASP A 152 9.35 -10.88 8.09
CA ASP A 152 10.23 -10.12 7.18
C ASP A 152 9.63 -9.90 5.77
N GLN A 153 8.60 -10.65 5.42
CA GLN A 153 7.91 -10.47 4.14
C GLN A 153 6.85 -9.37 4.28
N VAL A 154 7.26 -8.12 4.11
CA VAL A 154 6.41 -6.94 4.21
C VAL A 154 5.78 -6.63 2.85
N HIS A 155 4.48 -6.38 2.84
CA HIS A 155 3.70 -6.07 1.65
C HIS A 155 3.15 -4.64 1.65
N ALA A 156 2.90 -4.08 2.83
CA ALA A 156 2.33 -2.76 2.99
C ALA A 156 2.97 -2.02 4.16
N VAL A 157 3.12 -0.70 4.03
CA VAL A 157 3.52 0.20 5.12
C VAL A 157 2.71 1.48 5.06
N ILE A 158 2.19 1.92 6.22
CA ILE A 158 1.55 3.23 6.38
C ILE A 158 1.98 3.88 7.69
N GLU A 159 1.93 5.20 7.74
CA GLU A 159 1.96 6.00 8.95
C GLU A 159 0.53 6.45 9.28
N ASP A 160 0.14 6.33 10.56
CA ASP A 160 -1.15 6.84 11.02
C ASP A 160 -1.04 8.32 11.48
N GLU A 161 -2.18 8.95 11.76
CA GLU A 161 -2.24 10.36 12.17
C GLU A 161 -1.43 10.68 13.45
N ASP A 162 -1.12 9.69 14.29
CA ASP A 162 -0.28 9.85 15.49
C ASP A 162 1.23 9.73 15.19
N GLY A 163 1.61 9.37 13.96
CA GLY A 163 2.99 9.10 13.52
C GLY A 163 3.48 7.70 13.88
N ASP A 164 2.58 6.76 14.16
CA ASP A 164 2.91 5.36 14.38
C ASP A 164 2.89 4.57 13.05
N LEU A 165 3.75 3.57 12.92
CA LEU A 165 3.94 2.84 11.67
C LEU A 165 3.27 1.48 11.71
N TRP A 166 2.57 1.15 10.62
CA TRP A 166 1.85 -0.10 10.44
C TRP A 166 2.42 -0.87 9.27
N PHE A 167 2.63 -2.17 9.44
CA PHE A 167 3.23 -3.06 8.45
C PHE A 167 2.31 -4.25 8.20
N GLY A 168 1.83 -4.39 6.96
CA GLY A 168 1.13 -5.59 6.50
C GLY A 168 2.15 -6.63 6.02
N THR A 169 2.08 -7.85 6.54
CA THR A 169 3.09 -8.89 6.29
C THR A 169 2.46 -10.20 5.81
N SER A 170 3.31 -11.17 5.44
CA SER A 170 2.86 -12.54 5.14
C SER A 170 2.39 -13.33 6.37
N ASN A 171 2.54 -12.80 7.59
CA ASN A 171 2.06 -13.44 8.81
C ASN A 171 1.46 -12.44 9.79
N GLY A 172 0.46 -11.70 9.36
CA GLY A 172 -0.21 -10.72 10.19
C GLY A 172 0.25 -9.29 9.95
N ILE A 173 -0.03 -8.44 10.95
CA ILE A 173 0.20 -7.00 10.90
C ILE A 173 1.02 -6.60 12.11
N SER A 174 2.02 -5.73 11.91
CA SER A 174 2.77 -5.10 13.00
C SER A 174 2.43 -3.62 13.09
N LEU A 175 2.30 -3.14 14.32
CA LEU A 175 2.26 -1.73 14.68
C LEU A 175 3.54 -1.39 15.44
N TYR A 176 4.27 -0.38 14.98
CA TYR A 176 5.38 0.23 15.69
C TYR A 176 4.98 1.60 16.22
N GLN A 177 4.92 1.75 17.54
CA GLN A 177 4.63 3.03 18.18
C GLN A 177 5.89 3.89 18.23
N SER A 178 5.98 4.89 17.38
CA SER A 178 7.17 5.72 17.18
C SER A 178 7.62 6.44 18.45
N LYS A 179 6.67 6.90 19.28
CA LYS A 179 6.97 7.63 20.53
C LYS A 179 7.51 6.74 21.66
N THR A 180 7.15 5.46 21.66
CA THR A 180 7.47 4.52 22.78
C THR A 180 8.45 3.44 22.38
N GLY A 181 8.66 3.24 21.07
CA GLY A 181 9.43 2.13 20.52
C GLY A 181 8.77 0.75 20.68
N LYS A 182 7.48 0.70 21.07
CA LYS A 182 6.78 -0.55 21.32
C LYS A 182 6.21 -1.14 20.04
N TRP A 183 6.22 -2.47 19.98
CA TRP A 183 5.60 -3.23 18.91
C TRP A 183 4.33 -3.94 19.39
N HIS A 184 3.32 -3.98 18.53
CA HIS A 184 2.13 -4.81 18.67
C HIS A 184 1.93 -5.62 17.41
N SER A 185 1.41 -6.84 17.56
CA SER A 185 1.13 -7.73 16.44
C SER A 185 -0.34 -8.12 16.43
N PHE A 186 -0.92 -8.19 15.24
CA PHE A 186 -2.32 -8.53 15.02
C PHE A 186 -2.44 -9.61 13.94
N LEU A 187 -3.47 -10.43 14.03
CA LEU A 187 -3.88 -11.33 12.95
C LEU A 187 -2.76 -12.27 12.47
N SER A 188 -1.84 -12.64 13.34
CA SER A 188 -0.77 -13.60 13.03
C SER A 188 -1.28 -15.06 13.10
N SER A 189 -0.47 -15.99 12.59
CA SER A 189 -0.76 -17.43 12.68
C SER A 189 -0.86 -17.97 14.12
N PHE A 190 -0.39 -17.20 15.11
CA PHE A 190 -0.51 -17.49 16.53
C PHE A 190 -1.80 -16.93 17.13
N ASP A 191 -2.55 -16.09 16.39
CA ASP A 191 -3.78 -15.50 16.87
C ASP A 191 -4.97 -16.44 16.61
N GLN A 192 -5.57 -16.96 17.69
CA GLN A 192 -6.72 -17.87 17.61
C GLN A 192 -8.03 -17.21 17.14
N GLN A 193 -8.07 -15.88 17.01
CA GLN A 193 -9.26 -15.14 16.60
C GLN A 193 -9.51 -15.20 15.08
N ILE A 194 -8.52 -15.60 14.30
CA ILE A 194 -8.65 -15.72 12.84
C ILE A 194 -9.22 -17.09 12.48
N LYS A 195 -10.41 -17.09 11.89
CA LYS A 195 -11.04 -18.29 11.33
C LYS A 195 -10.45 -18.75 10.00
N ASP A 196 -9.81 -17.84 9.27
CA ASP A 196 -9.20 -18.12 7.97
C ASP A 196 -7.71 -18.37 8.15
N LYS A 197 -7.19 -19.42 7.49
CA LYS A 197 -5.78 -19.83 7.62
C LYS A 197 -4.80 -18.91 6.90
N ASN A 198 -5.28 -17.87 6.25
CA ASN A 198 -4.43 -16.95 5.49
C ASN A 198 -4.23 -15.64 6.28
N HIS A 199 -3.00 -15.42 6.68
CA HIS A 199 -2.57 -14.26 7.48
C HIS A 199 -1.79 -13.23 6.67
N ILE A 200 -1.89 -13.26 5.33
CA ILE A 200 -1.18 -12.34 4.42
C ILE A 200 -2.00 -11.07 4.27
N PHE A 201 -1.43 -9.93 4.69
CA PHE A 201 -2.05 -8.61 4.54
C PHE A 201 -1.23 -7.76 3.59
N ILE A 202 -1.87 -7.33 2.50
CA ILE A 202 -1.21 -6.70 1.35
C ILE A 202 -1.56 -5.22 1.19
N THR A 203 -2.52 -4.70 1.95
CA THR A 203 -2.85 -3.28 1.97
C THR A 203 -3.37 -2.84 3.34
N LEU A 204 -3.07 -1.61 3.71
CA LEU A 204 -3.50 -0.96 4.95
C LEU A 204 -4.00 0.45 4.63
N CYS A 205 -5.00 0.92 5.36
CA CYS A 205 -5.52 2.29 5.23
C CYS A 205 -6.08 2.77 6.57
N GLU A 206 -5.64 3.93 7.06
CA GLU A 206 -6.30 4.60 8.16
C GLU A 206 -7.58 5.28 7.66
N VAL A 207 -8.73 4.74 8.05
CA VAL A 207 -10.04 5.24 7.59
C VAL A 207 -10.60 6.34 8.48
N SER A 208 -10.21 6.34 9.75
CA SER A 208 -10.44 7.40 10.74
C SER A 208 -9.39 7.30 11.84
N PRO A 209 -9.19 8.35 12.66
CA PRO A 209 -8.15 8.35 13.69
C PRO A 209 -8.11 7.08 14.52
N GLY A 210 -7.00 6.34 14.44
CA GLY A 210 -6.78 5.09 15.16
C GLY A 210 -7.61 3.88 14.68
N ILE A 211 -8.29 3.98 13.53
CA ILE A 211 -9.01 2.85 12.90
C ILE A 211 -8.35 2.50 11.58
N ILE A 212 -7.69 1.36 11.56
CA ILE A 212 -7.00 0.83 10.38
C ILE A 212 -7.86 -0.24 9.71
N TRP A 213 -8.05 -0.12 8.40
CA TRP A 213 -8.55 -1.20 7.58
C TRP A 213 -7.38 -1.93 6.94
N ALA A 214 -7.40 -3.25 7.07
CA ALA A 214 -6.37 -4.14 6.55
C ALA A 214 -6.98 -5.09 5.52
N GLY A 215 -6.46 -5.07 4.30
CA GLY A 215 -6.89 -5.95 3.22
C GLY A 215 -5.99 -7.17 3.11
N GLY A 216 -6.61 -8.36 3.15
CA GLY A 216 -5.91 -9.63 3.08
C GLY A 216 -5.86 -10.21 1.66
N PHE A 217 -4.84 -11.01 1.40
CA PHE A 217 -4.65 -11.71 0.11
C PHE A 217 -5.83 -12.63 -0.26
N THR A 218 -6.43 -13.31 0.73
CA THR A 218 -7.64 -14.12 0.53
C THR A 218 -8.60 -14.07 1.72
N SER A 219 -8.32 -13.21 2.70
CA SER A 219 -9.04 -13.16 3.97
C SER A 219 -10.04 -11.99 4.08
N GLY A 220 -10.16 -11.15 3.05
CA GLY A 220 -11.07 -10.01 3.05
C GLY A 220 -10.52 -8.80 3.79
N ILE A 221 -11.41 -8.01 4.41
CA ILE A 221 -11.04 -6.79 5.12
C ILE A 221 -11.20 -7.00 6.64
N TYR A 222 -10.21 -6.57 7.41
CA TYR A 222 -10.28 -6.46 8.87
C TYR A 222 -10.17 -5.00 9.28
N LYS A 223 -10.91 -4.64 10.31
CA LYS A 223 -10.83 -3.35 11.00
C LYS A 223 -10.06 -3.54 12.29
N ILE A 224 -9.05 -2.73 12.52
CA ILE A 224 -8.24 -2.75 13.74
C ILE A 224 -8.42 -1.41 14.44
N ASN A 225 -8.79 -1.46 15.71
CA ASN A 225 -8.84 -0.28 16.57
C ASN A 225 -7.54 -0.22 17.38
N LYS A 226 -6.70 0.79 17.10
CA LYS A 226 -5.40 1.03 17.74
C LYS A 226 -5.52 1.20 19.25
N ASN A 227 -6.56 1.93 19.70
CA ASN A 227 -6.70 2.31 21.12
C ASN A 227 -7.14 1.13 22.00
N THR A 228 -7.97 0.25 21.47
CA THR A 228 -8.49 -0.92 22.19
C THR A 228 -7.73 -2.20 21.85
N LEU A 229 -6.85 -2.16 20.84
CA LEU A 229 -6.18 -3.31 20.24
C LEU A 229 -7.14 -4.41 19.76
N SER A 230 -8.40 -4.02 19.48
CA SER A 230 -9.42 -4.95 19.01
C SER A 230 -9.40 -5.08 17.49
N VAL A 231 -9.80 -6.27 17.04
CA VAL A 231 -9.86 -6.63 15.62
C VAL A 231 -11.26 -7.13 15.28
N GLU A 232 -11.81 -6.65 14.17
CA GLU A 232 -13.12 -7.06 13.65
C GLU A 232 -13.02 -7.41 12.17
N TYR A 233 -13.65 -8.53 11.76
CA TYR A 233 -13.79 -8.87 10.34
C TYR A 233 -14.90 -8.02 9.71
N PHE A 234 -14.57 -7.30 8.64
CA PHE A 234 -15.54 -6.50 7.90
C PHE A 234 -16.04 -7.25 6.68
N SER A 235 -17.34 -7.58 6.69
CA SER A 235 -18.00 -8.20 5.55
C SER A 235 -18.87 -7.18 4.81
N PRO A 236 -18.42 -6.66 3.65
CA PRO A 236 -19.18 -5.69 2.88
C PRO A 236 -20.47 -6.27 2.26
N TYR A 237 -20.65 -7.61 2.31
CA TYR A 237 -21.83 -8.29 1.77
C TYR A 237 -23.08 -8.14 2.62
N LEU A 238 -22.91 -7.82 3.91
CA LEU A 238 -24.05 -7.57 4.80
C LEU A 238 -24.73 -6.22 4.50
N LEU A 239 -24.06 -5.36 3.75
CA LEU A 239 -24.52 -3.98 3.46
C LEU A 239 -25.09 -3.81 2.05
N SER A 240 -24.99 -4.80 1.17
CA SER A 240 -25.44 -4.67 -0.23
C SER A 240 -26.58 -5.64 -0.56
N HIS A 241 -27.67 -5.10 -1.10
CA HIS A 241 -28.77 -5.88 -1.70
C HIS A 241 -28.41 -6.42 -3.11
N VAL A 242 -27.17 -6.32 -3.52
CA VAL A 242 -26.68 -6.74 -4.85
C VAL A 242 -25.97 -8.07 -4.73
N ASN A 243 -26.30 -9.04 -5.60
CA ASN A 243 -25.63 -10.33 -5.74
C ASN A 243 -24.19 -10.18 -6.26
N MET A 244 -23.31 -9.54 -5.47
CA MET A 244 -21.88 -9.47 -5.79
C MET A 244 -21.18 -10.74 -5.33
N ARG A 245 -20.26 -11.26 -6.14
CA ARG A 245 -19.38 -12.35 -5.70
C ARG A 245 -18.52 -11.89 -4.53
N PRO A 246 -18.34 -12.74 -3.51
CA PRO A 246 -17.40 -12.46 -2.41
C PRO A 246 -15.99 -12.32 -2.98
N ASP A 247 -15.47 -11.09 -2.99
CA ASP A 247 -14.06 -10.86 -3.26
C ASP A 247 -13.33 -10.78 -1.94
N LYS A 248 -12.64 -11.86 -1.60
CA LYS A 248 -11.80 -11.93 -0.41
C LYS A 248 -10.39 -11.44 -0.69
N TYR A 249 -10.06 -11.26 -1.97
CA TYR A 249 -8.78 -10.74 -2.42
C TYR A 249 -8.86 -9.22 -2.47
N ILE A 250 -8.22 -8.56 -1.51
CA ILE A 250 -8.21 -7.11 -1.39
C ILE A 250 -6.82 -6.63 -1.75
N ARG A 251 -6.68 -6.05 -2.93
CA ARG A 251 -5.39 -5.59 -3.44
C ARG A 251 -5.02 -4.22 -2.88
N ASP A 252 -6.02 -3.33 -2.78
CA ASP A 252 -5.78 -1.99 -2.28
C ASP A 252 -7.00 -1.41 -1.58
N ILE A 253 -6.76 -0.51 -0.60
CA ILE A 253 -7.76 0.26 0.14
C ILE A 253 -7.25 1.70 0.23
N VAL A 254 -8.09 2.66 -0.19
CA VAL A 254 -7.75 4.08 -0.14
C VAL A 254 -8.94 4.91 0.34
N LYS A 255 -8.66 5.95 1.11
CA LYS A 255 -9.64 6.96 1.52
C LYS A 255 -9.51 8.20 0.64
N ASP A 256 -10.63 8.64 0.03
CA ASP A 256 -10.63 9.87 -0.73
C ASP A 256 -10.85 11.10 0.16
N SER A 257 -10.66 12.30 -0.39
CA SER A 257 -10.80 13.58 0.33
C SER A 257 -12.23 13.89 0.80
N ARG A 258 -13.24 13.14 0.35
CA ARG A 258 -14.63 13.23 0.78
C ARG A 258 -14.96 12.25 1.89
N GLY A 259 -14.00 11.43 2.30
CA GLY A 259 -14.15 10.40 3.32
C GLY A 259 -14.74 9.07 2.83
N TYR A 260 -14.87 8.87 1.49
CA TYR A 260 -15.21 7.57 0.95
C TYR A 260 -14.00 6.64 0.99
N ILE A 261 -14.26 5.37 1.33
CA ILE A 261 -13.25 4.33 1.29
C ILE A 261 -13.44 3.51 0.01
N TRP A 262 -12.39 3.44 -0.77
CA TRP A 262 -12.34 2.63 -1.99
C TRP A 262 -11.56 1.36 -1.72
N SER A 263 -12.06 0.24 -2.20
CA SER A 263 -11.39 -1.06 -2.11
C SER A 263 -11.35 -1.73 -3.47
N GLY A 264 -10.15 -1.99 -3.97
CA GLY A 264 -9.88 -2.74 -5.18
C GLY A 264 -9.54 -4.20 -4.88
N GLY A 265 -10.05 -5.12 -5.68
CA GLY A 265 -9.78 -6.54 -5.58
C GLY A 265 -9.62 -7.20 -6.93
N TYR A 266 -9.68 -8.54 -6.97
CA TYR A 266 -9.50 -9.29 -8.21
C TYR A 266 -10.67 -9.09 -9.18
N TYR A 267 -11.91 -8.94 -8.65
CA TYR A 267 -13.13 -8.90 -9.46
C TYR A 267 -13.88 -7.57 -9.37
N ASN A 268 -13.61 -6.73 -8.37
CA ASN A 268 -14.47 -5.60 -8.06
C ASN A 268 -13.69 -4.38 -7.55
N LEU A 269 -14.15 -3.20 -7.94
CA LEU A 269 -13.89 -1.95 -7.26
C LEU A 269 -15.13 -1.60 -6.42
N LYS A 270 -14.94 -1.32 -5.13
CA LYS A 270 -16.00 -1.00 -4.18
C LYS A 270 -15.75 0.38 -3.56
N CYS A 271 -16.83 1.10 -3.30
CA CYS A 271 -16.82 2.37 -2.61
C CYS A 271 -17.74 2.30 -1.40
N PHE A 272 -17.23 2.67 -0.24
CA PHE A 272 -17.96 2.68 1.04
C PHE A 272 -18.08 4.11 1.55
N ASN A 273 -19.29 4.49 1.97
CA ASN A 273 -19.52 5.72 2.72
C ASN A 273 -19.69 5.39 4.19
N LEU A 274 -18.71 5.72 5.02
CA LEU A 274 -18.77 5.42 6.45
C LEU A 274 -19.81 6.25 7.24
N ALA A 275 -20.32 7.34 6.63
CA ALA A 275 -21.34 8.19 7.26
C ALA A 275 -22.78 7.69 7.09
N THR A 276 -23.00 6.73 6.18
CA THR A 276 -24.36 6.26 5.79
C THR A 276 -24.54 4.75 5.98
N ASN A 277 -23.86 4.16 6.96
CA ASN A 277 -24.05 2.75 7.31
C ASN A 277 -25.49 2.38 7.56
#